data_317d3795ff1530f24274666fc8632759
#
_entry.id   317d3795ff1530f24274666fc8632759
#
_cell.length_a   1.000
_cell.length_b   1.000
_cell.length_c   1.000
_cell.angle_alpha   90.00
_cell.angle_beta   90.00
_cell.angle_gamma   90.00
#
_symmetry.space_group_name_H-M   'P 1'
#
loop_
_entity.id
_entity.type
_entity.pdbx_description
1 polymer ?
#
loop_
_entity_poly.entity_id
_entity_poly.type
_entity_poly.pdbx_seq_one_letter_code
_entity_poly.pdbx_strand_id
1 'polypeptide(L)'
;ILIFIFVGVLIGGLFGAISELEDRDSEMYSGDANVIVMNLSSNIVERGGEEPFTFSFSSMGADPQIGLDQILDGLRRAASDDNIKGLYLNISSVAASPSTLEDIRAAIQEFKESGKWVIAWSESMTQSGYYINSVADEVY
;
A
#
# COMPACT_ATOMS: atom_id res chain seq x y z
N ILE A 1 -3.08 30.42 37.99
CA ILE A 1 -2.70 29.03 38.32
C ILE A 1 -3.83 28.05 37.90
N LEU A 2 -5.10 28.28 38.25
CA LEU A 2 -6.24 27.43 37.90
C LEU A 2 -6.44 27.30 36.38
N ILE A 3 -6.25 28.35 35.58
CA ILE A 3 -6.38 28.35 34.15
C ILE A 3 -5.32 27.46 33.49
N PHE A 4 -4.08 27.47 33.99
CA PHE A 4 -3.01 26.59 33.45
C PHE A 4 -3.24 25.12 33.72
N ILE A 5 -3.86 24.77 34.87
CA ILE A 5 -4.23 23.39 35.18
C ILE A 5 -5.35 22.92 34.24
N PHE A 6 -6.36 23.77 33.97
CA PHE A 6 -7.47 23.45 33.10
C PHE A 6 -7.04 23.26 31.63
N VAL A 7 -6.15 24.11 31.12
CA VAL A 7 -5.55 23.99 29.79
C VAL A 7 -4.68 22.73 29.69
N GLY A 8 -3.90 22.41 30.73
CA GLY A 8 -3.10 21.18 30.77
C GLY A 8 -3.92 19.90 30.72
N VAL A 9 -5.06 19.86 31.41
CA VAL A 9 -6.00 18.70 31.37
C VAL A 9 -6.69 18.59 30.03
N LEU A 10 -7.05 19.72 29.39
CA LEU A 10 -7.66 19.73 28.05
C LEU A 10 -6.69 19.23 26.96
N ILE A 11 -5.44 19.68 27.01
CA ILE A 11 -4.40 19.26 26.07
C ILE A 11 -4.01 17.81 26.33
N GLY A 12 -3.85 17.39 27.58
CA GLY A 12 -3.56 16.00 27.95
C GLY A 12 -4.68 15.04 27.59
N GLY A 13 -5.94 15.46 27.73
CA GLY A 13 -7.10 14.67 27.31
C GLY A 13 -7.20 14.52 25.78
N LEU A 14 -6.85 15.58 25.06
CA LEU A 14 -6.84 15.55 23.58
C LEU A 14 -5.71 14.64 23.04
N PHE A 15 -4.52 14.69 23.65
CA PHE A 15 -3.42 13.79 23.30
C PHE A 15 -3.71 12.32 23.66
N GLY A 16 -4.38 12.07 24.79
CA GLY A 16 -4.81 10.71 25.14
C GLY A 16 -5.85 10.12 24.16
N ALA A 17 -6.79 10.95 23.69
CA ALA A 17 -7.78 10.51 22.69
C ALA A 17 -7.17 10.26 21.31
N ILE A 18 -6.10 10.97 20.94
CA ILE A 18 -5.40 10.77 19.66
C ILE A 18 -4.57 9.48 19.70
N SER A 19 -3.90 9.17 20.82
CA SER A 19 -3.14 7.93 20.96
C SER A 19 -4.04 6.67 20.95
N GLU A 20 -5.27 6.80 21.43
CA GLU A 20 -6.26 5.69 21.40
C GLU A 20 -6.87 5.47 20.01
N LEU A 21 -6.81 6.47 19.12
CA LEU A 21 -7.21 6.34 17.72
C LEU A 21 -6.08 5.73 16.86
N GLU A 22 -4.83 5.98 17.21
CA GLU A 22 -3.66 5.43 16.51
C GLU A 22 -3.49 3.92 16.79
N ASP A 23 -3.82 3.47 18.00
CA ASP A 23 -3.85 2.03 18.35
C ASP A 23 -5.00 1.26 17.66
N ARG A 24 -6.08 1.93 17.27
CA ARG A 24 -7.20 1.28 16.59
C ARG A 24 -6.91 0.91 15.14
N ASP A 25 -6.08 1.70 14.46
CA ASP A 25 -5.67 1.40 13.09
C ASP A 25 -4.62 0.29 13.03
N SER A 26 -3.83 0.09 14.09
CA SER A 26 -2.86 -1.00 14.17
C SER A 26 -3.49 -2.35 14.55
N GLU A 27 -4.59 -2.37 15.32
CA GLU A 27 -5.30 -3.60 15.65
C GLU A 27 -6.09 -4.20 14.48
N MET A 28 -6.42 -3.42 13.45
CA MET A 28 -7.13 -3.91 12.27
C MET A 28 -6.26 -4.78 11.36
N TYR A 29 -4.95 -4.82 11.58
CA TYR A 29 -3.98 -5.65 10.84
C TYR A 29 -3.33 -6.75 11.69
N SER A 30 -3.76 -6.97 12.92
CA SER A 30 -3.25 -7.99 13.85
C SER A 30 -3.96 -9.34 13.74
N GLY A 31 -4.56 -9.66 12.61
CA GLY A 31 -4.97 -11.02 12.27
C GLY A 31 -3.91 -11.67 11.38
N ASP A 32 -3.89 -12.99 11.29
CA ASP A 32 -3.06 -13.77 10.35
C ASP A 32 -3.38 -13.36 8.89
N ALA A 33 -2.95 -12.14 8.49
CA ALA A 33 -3.13 -11.62 7.14
C ALA A 33 -2.21 -12.39 6.20
N ASN A 34 -2.77 -13.37 5.53
CA ASN A 34 -2.04 -14.26 4.61
C ASN A 34 -2.06 -13.78 3.15
N VAL A 35 -2.71 -12.65 2.88
CA VAL A 35 -2.91 -12.11 1.52
C VAL A 35 -2.54 -10.64 1.50
N ILE A 36 -1.75 -10.25 0.51
CA ILE A 36 -1.45 -8.85 0.24
C ILE A 36 -2.48 -8.31 -0.75
N VAL A 37 -3.03 -7.14 -0.46
CA VAL A 37 -3.89 -6.39 -1.39
C VAL A 37 -3.07 -5.27 -2.01
N MET A 38 -2.93 -5.29 -3.33
CA MET A 38 -2.22 -4.27 -4.09
C MET A 38 -3.21 -3.37 -4.84
N ASN A 39 -3.18 -2.08 -4.50
CA ASN A 39 -3.90 -1.02 -5.19
C ASN A 39 -2.88 -0.03 -5.78
N LEU A 40 -2.88 0.17 -7.10
CA LEU A 40 -1.98 1.09 -7.79
C LEU A 40 -2.76 2.26 -8.39
N SER A 41 -3.48 3.01 -7.55
CA SER A 41 -4.24 4.20 -7.98
C SER A 41 -3.43 5.50 -7.95
N SER A 42 -2.25 5.47 -7.34
CA SER A 42 -1.36 6.62 -7.18
C SER A 42 -0.38 6.76 -8.34
N ASN A 43 0.19 7.97 -8.51
CA ASN A 43 1.26 8.19 -9.47
C ASN A 43 2.54 7.45 -9.01
N ILE A 44 3.09 6.59 -9.88
CA ILE A 44 4.28 5.81 -9.59
C ILE A 44 5.51 6.59 -10.06
N VAL A 45 6.43 6.84 -9.13
CA VAL A 45 7.73 7.45 -9.38
C VAL A 45 8.83 6.40 -9.27
N GLU A 46 9.98 6.62 -9.90
CA GLU A 46 11.08 5.63 -9.88
C GLU A 46 11.61 5.37 -8.47
N ARG A 47 11.68 6.40 -7.62
CA ARG A 47 12.07 6.30 -6.22
C ARG A 47 11.06 6.98 -5.33
N GLY A 48 10.56 6.26 -4.35
CA GLY A 48 9.80 6.83 -3.24
C GLY A 48 10.68 7.73 -2.39
N GLY A 49 10.10 8.76 -1.74
CA GLY A 49 10.82 9.55 -0.74
C GLY A 49 11.29 8.64 0.42
N GLU A 50 12.42 8.98 1.04
CA GLU A 50 12.97 8.25 2.20
C GLU A 50 12.11 8.36 3.47
N GLU A 51 11.01 9.09 3.41
CA GLU A 51 10.09 9.23 4.52
C GLU A 51 9.31 7.92 4.71
N PRO A 52 9.45 7.25 5.87
CA PRO A 52 8.46 6.26 6.27
C PRO A 52 7.12 6.98 6.27
N PHE A 53 6.08 6.35 5.80
CA PHE A 53 4.71 6.82 5.63
C PHE A 53 4.29 7.77 6.78
N THR A 54 4.82 8.98 6.80
CA THR A 54 4.47 10.03 7.73
C THR A 54 3.40 10.87 7.06
N PHE A 55 2.22 10.88 7.66
CA PHE A 55 1.16 11.83 7.34
C PHE A 55 1.69 13.24 7.56
N SER A 56 2.35 13.78 6.55
CA SER A 56 2.85 15.13 6.59
C SER A 56 1.70 16.08 6.28
N PHE A 57 1.32 16.92 7.23
CA PHE A 57 0.31 17.97 7.04
C PHE A 57 0.64 18.92 5.87
N SER A 58 1.88 18.90 5.39
CA SER A 58 2.32 19.65 4.19
C SER A 58 1.89 19.03 2.86
N SER A 59 1.39 17.80 2.85
CA SER A 59 0.88 17.13 1.64
C SER A 59 -0.62 17.31 1.43
N MET A 60 -1.27 18.29 2.07
CA MET A 60 -2.61 18.71 1.71
C MET A 60 -2.60 19.32 0.30
N GLY A 61 -2.67 18.45 -0.72
CA GLY A 61 -2.73 18.83 -2.12
C GLY A 61 -1.73 18.12 -3.05
N ALA A 62 -0.82 17.28 -2.52
CA ALA A 62 -0.01 16.41 -3.36
C ALA A 62 -0.67 15.02 -3.43
N ASP A 63 -0.90 14.51 -4.63
CA ASP A 63 -1.32 13.13 -4.81
C ASP A 63 -0.29 12.19 -4.16
N PRO A 64 -0.72 11.17 -3.42
CA PRO A 64 0.20 10.21 -2.83
C PRO A 64 1.04 9.56 -3.94
N GLN A 65 2.35 9.67 -3.81
CA GLN A 65 3.29 9.05 -4.76
C GLN A 65 3.84 7.78 -4.12
N ILE A 66 3.92 6.73 -4.93
CA ILE A 66 4.51 5.45 -4.52
C ILE A 66 5.79 5.24 -5.33
N GLY A 67 6.87 4.82 -4.68
CA GLY A 67 8.11 4.48 -5.37
C GLY A 67 8.04 3.10 -6.05
N LEU A 68 8.52 3.00 -7.28
CA LEU A 68 8.69 1.71 -7.94
C LEU A 68 9.60 0.79 -7.11
N ASP A 69 10.69 1.32 -6.56
CA ASP A 69 11.60 0.61 -5.67
C ASP A 69 10.87 -0.02 -4.47
N GLN A 70 9.94 0.72 -3.85
CA GLN A 70 9.13 0.23 -2.73
C GLN A 70 8.19 -0.91 -3.14
N ILE A 71 7.58 -0.82 -4.33
CA ILE A 71 6.71 -1.87 -4.87
C ILE A 71 7.53 -3.14 -5.11
N LEU A 72 8.67 -3.03 -5.79
CA LEU A 72 9.53 -4.17 -6.12
C LEU A 72 10.09 -4.86 -4.87
N ASP A 73 10.57 -4.08 -3.91
CA ASP A 73 11.09 -4.62 -2.65
C ASP A 73 9.97 -5.25 -1.79
N GLY A 74 8.78 -4.66 -1.78
CA GLY A 74 7.61 -5.22 -1.11
C GLY A 74 7.23 -6.58 -1.68
N LEU A 75 7.17 -6.73 -3.00
CA LEU A 75 6.86 -7.99 -3.67
C LEU A 75 7.94 -9.06 -3.43
N ARG A 76 9.23 -8.70 -3.47
CA ARG A 76 10.32 -9.65 -3.17
C ARG A 76 10.28 -10.16 -1.73
N ARG A 77 10.04 -9.26 -0.76
CA ARG A 77 9.88 -9.66 0.65
C ARG A 77 8.66 -10.56 0.82
N ALA A 78 7.55 -10.23 0.20
CA ALA A 78 6.34 -11.04 0.24
C ALA A 78 6.52 -12.41 -0.41
N ALA A 79 7.31 -12.51 -1.49
CA ALA A 79 7.64 -13.77 -2.13
C ALA A 79 8.42 -14.70 -1.18
N SER A 80 9.28 -14.13 -0.32
CA SER A 80 10.11 -14.87 0.63
C SER A 80 9.45 -15.14 1.98
N ASP A 81 8.31 -14.52 2.28
CA ASP A 81 7.62 -14.66 3.57
C ASP A 81 6.65 -15.86 3.54
N ASP A 82 6.92 -16.89 4.31
CA ASP A 82 6.09 -18.11 4.38
C ASP A 82 4.65 -17.86 4.90
N ASN A 83 4.43 -16.76 5.60
CA ASN A 83 3.09 -16.40 6.08
C ASN A 83 2.22 -15.87 4.95
N ILE A 84 2.79 -15.24 3.92
CA ILE A 84 2.06 -14.73 2.77
C ILE A 84 1.73 -15.90 1.82
N LYS A 85 0.46 -16.04 1.48
CA LYS A 85 -0.06 -17.12 0.62
C LYS A 85 -0.41 -16.64 -0.79
N GLY A 86 -0.72 -15.36 -0.94
CA GLY A 86 -1.12 -14.82 -2.24
C GLY A 86 -1.17 -13.31 -2.31
N LEU A 87 -1.40 -12.83 -3.52
CA LEU A 87 -1.53 -11.43 -3.89
C LEU A 87 -2.88 -11.19 -4.55
N TYR A 88 -3.60 -10.20 -4.07
CA TYR A 88 -4.84 -9.73 -4.65
C TYR A 88 -4.61 -8.37 -5.32
N LEU A 89 -4.77 -8.32 -6.64
CA LEU A 89 -4.64 -7.10 -7.44
C LEU A 89 -6.02 -6.44 -7.59
N ASN A 90 -6.15 -5.22 -7.09
CA ASN A 90 -7.31 -4.38 -7.31
C ASN A 90 -6.88 -3.13 -8.10
N ILE A 91 -6.67 -3.31 -9.40
CA ILE A 91 -6.04 -2.32 -10.27
C ILE A 91 -6.93 -2.01 -11.47
N SER A 92 -7.54 -0.83 -11.47
CA SER A 92 -8.33 -0.34 -12.61
C SER A 92 -7.46 0.39 -13.63
N SER A 93 -6.52 1.21 -13.17
CA SER A 93 -5.63 2.03 -13.98
C SER A 93 -4.31 2.24 -13.27
N VAL A 94 -3.23 2.35 -14.03
CA VAL A 94 -1.91 2.70 -13.51
C VAL A 94 -1.35 3.86 -14.32
N ALA A 95 -1.01 4.94 -13.63
CA ALA A 95 -0.33 6.10 -14.22
C ALA A 95 1.18 5.92 -14.09
N ALA A 96 1.80 5.26 -15.07
CA ALA A 96 3.24 4.99 -15.08
C ALA A 96 3.76 4.88 -16.52
N SER A 97 5.08 4.95 -16.67
CA SER A 97 5.74 4.70 -17.96
C SER A 97 5.62 3.22 -18.38
N PRO A 98 5.70 2.89 -19.66
CA PRO A 98 5.69 1.51 -20.11
C PRO A 98 6.78 0.64 -19.45
N SER A 99 7.99 1.17 -19.27
CA SER A 99 9.07 0.47 -18.57
C SER A 99 8.72 0.16 -17.11
N THR A 100 8.13 1.13 -16.41
CA THR A 100 7.66 0.93 -15.02
C THR A 100 6.59 -0.16 -14.93
N LEU A 101 5.67 -0.20 -15.91
CA LEU A 101 4.65 -1.25 -15.97
C LEU A 101 5.28 -2.63 -16.23
N GLU A 102 6.31 -2.71 -17.08
CA GLU A 102 7.07 -3.95 -17.33
C GLU A 102 7.76 -4.45 -16.05
N ASP A 103 8.41 -3.56 -15.31
CA ASP A 103 9.11 -3.90 -14.06
C ASP A 103 8.13 -4.42 -12.99
N ILE A 104 6.99 -3.75 -12.81
CA ILE A 104 5.94 -4.20 -11.87
C ILE A 104 5.39 -5.56 -12.29
N ARG A 105 5.09 -5.74 -13.59
CA ARG A 105 4.60 -7.00 -14.12
C ARG A 105 5.59 -8.14 -13.91
N ALA A 106 6.88 -7.90 -14.16
CA ALA A 106 7.96 -8.87 -13.94
C ALA A 106 8.04 -9.26 -12.45
N ALA A 107 7.97 -8.29 -11.55
CA ALA A 107 8.00 -8.57 -10.11
C ALA A 107 6.78 -9.38 -9.62
N ILE A 108 5.59 -9.15 -10.18
CA ILE A 108 4.42 -9.99 -9.89
C ILE A 108 4.62 -11.41 -10.44
N GLN A 109 5.23 -11.56 -11.62
CA GLN A 109 5.57 -12.85 -12.18
C GLN A 109 6.57 -13.61 -11.29
N GLU A 110 7.63 -12.94 -10.81
CA GLU A 110 8.57 -13.53 -9.85
C GLU A 110 7.87 -13.95 -8.54
N PHE A 111 6.92 -13.14 -8.07
CA PHE A 111 6.09 -13.52 -6.92
C PHE A 111 5.31 -14.82 -7.16
N LYS A 112 4.70 -15.00 -8.33
CA LYS A 112 4.02 -16.26 -8.71
C LYS A 112 4.98 -17.43 -8.74
N GLU A 113 6.19 -17.26 -9.26
CA GLU A 113 7.22 -18.31 -9.33
C GLU A 113 7.65 -18.81 -7.95
N SER A 114 7.42 -18.03 -6.87
CA SER A 114 7.57 -18.50 -5.48
C SER A 114 6.51 -19.54 -5.04
N GLY A 115 5.55 -19.87 -5.89
CA GLY A 115 4.49 -20.85 -5.64
C GLY A 115 3.25 -20.24 -4.97
N LYS A 116 3.13 -18.93 -4.93
CA LYS A 116 2.00 -18.18 -4.36
C LYS A 116 1.04 -17.77 -5.46
N TRP A 117 -0.27 -17.76 -5.15
CA TRP A 117 -1.30 -17.40 -6.12
C TRP A 117 -1.43 -15.89 -6.28
N VAL A 118 -1.88 -15.46 -7.46
CA VAL A 118 -2.22 -14.07 -7.77
C VAL A 118 -3.60 -14.02 -8.39
N ILE A 119 -4.50 -13.26 -7.79
CA ILE A 119 -5.86 -13.02 -8.28
C ILE A 119 -6.03 -11.53 -8.56
N ALA A 120 -6.65 -11.20 -9.68
CA ALA A 120 -6.98 -9.83 -10.04
C ALA A 120 -8.48 -9.63 -10.13
N TRP A 121 -8.96 -8.48 -9.66
CA TRP A 121 -10.34 -8.04 -9.82
C TRP A 121 -10.42 -6.55 -10.13
N SER A 122 -11.32 -6.15 -11.00
CA SER A 122 -11.63 -4.74 -11.23
C SER A 122 -12.96 -4.58 -11.97
N GLU A 123 -13.78 -3.63 -11.56
CA GLU A 123 -15.03 -3.29 -12.27
C GLU A 123 -14.78 -2.79 -13.71
N SER A 124 -13.67 -2.12 -13.93
CA SER A 124 -13.24 -1.61 -15.24
C SER A 124 -11.73 -1.57 -15.31
N MET A 125 -11.16 -1.82 -16.47
CA MET A 125 -9.72 -1.82 -16.67
C MET A 125 -9.34 -0.92 -17.84
N THR A 126 -8.39 -0.02 -17.62
CA THR A 126 -7.66 0.64 -18.71
C THR A 126 -6.66 -0.33 -19.33
N GLN A 127 -6.03 0.05 -20.43
CA GLN A 127 -4.99 -0.76 -21.06
C GLN A 127 -3.82 -1.07 -20.09
N SER A 128 -3.39 -0.07 -19.30
CA SER A 128 -2.33 -0.28 -18.29
C SER A 128 -2.77 -1.18 -17.14
N GLY A 129 -4.01 -1.02 -16.65
CA GLY A 129 -4.57 -1.90 -15.63
C GLY A 129 -4.68 -3.34 -16.12
N TYR A 130 -5.20 -3.56 -17.33
CA TYR A 130 -5.29 -4.89 -17.93
C TYR A 130 -3.91 -5.52 -18.13
N TYR A 131 -2.91 -4.74 -18.57
CA TYR A 131 -1.55 -5.23 -18.76
C TYR A 131 -0.95 -5.80 -17.47
N ILE A 132 -1.14 -5.12 -16.34
CA ILE A 132 -0.69 -5.62 -15.03
C ILE A 132 -1.54 -6.83 -14.58
N ASN A 133 -2.88 -6.70 -14.61
CA ASN A 133 -3.78 -7.74 -14.10
C ASN A 133 -3.68 -9.05 -14.91
N SER A 134 -3.33 -8.99 -16.20
CA SER A 134 -3.22 -10.16 -17.06
C SER A 134 -2.09 -11.15 -16.67
N VAL A 135 -1.22 -10.81 -15.72
CA VAL A 135 -0.23 -11.73 -15.15
C VAL A 135 -0.83 -12.64 -14.08
N ALA A 136 -1.99 -12.28 -13.52
CA ALA A 136 -2.66 -13.05 -12.49
C ALA A 136 -3.04 -14.47 -12.97
N ASP A 137 -3.24 -15.38 -12.03
CA ASP A 137 -3.73 -16.73 -12.30
C ASP A 137 -5.19 -16.68 -12.72
N GLU A 138 -5.97 -15.79 -12.10
CA GLU A 138 -7.38 -15.56 -12.41
C GLU A 138 -7.68 -14.05 -12.43
N VAL A 139 -8.51 -13.62 -13.39
CA VAL A 139 -8.92 -12.22 -13.56
C VAL A 139 -10.44 -12.16 -13.59
N TYR A 140 -11.03 -11.33 -12.75
CA TYR A 140 -12.49 -11.15 -12.61
C TYR A 140 -12.92 -9.71 -12.88
#